data_6d4debb66e7b94db750f5f3048cc00b8
#
_entry.id   6d4debb66e7b94db750f5f3048cc00b8
#
_cell.length_a   1.000
_cell.length_b   1.000
_cell.length_c   1.000
_cell.angle_alpha   90.00
_cell.angle_beta   90.00
_cell.angle_gamma   90.00
#
_symmetry.space_group_name_H-M   'P 1'
#
loop_
_entity.id
_entity.type
_entity.pdbx_description
1 polymer ?
#
loop_
_entity_poly.entity_id
_entity_poly.type
_entity_poly.pdbx_seq_one_letter_code
_entity_poly.pdbx_strand_id
1 'polypeptide(L)'
;MSKADEVRKAMVAAMKAKDKERKDSLSMLLSALKNKAIDKREDLTEAEENEVVLKEIKQTKETLEMTPADRTDIIEECSKRIAVYEEFAPKMLNEDEIKTVIDGVLKELEIETPTGKDKGRIMKVLMPKVKGIADGKLVNQVLAGMMPVSYTHLRAH
;
A
#
# COMPACT_ATOMS: atom_id res chain seq x y z
N MET A 1 9.89 -9.48 -14.90
CA MET A 1 8.52 -9.48 -15.41
C MET A 1 7.72 -8.41 -14.69
N SER A 2 7.04 -7.55 -15.44
CA SER A 2 6.27 -6.47 -14.82
C SER A 2 4.98 -6.99 -14.19
N LYS A 3 4.43 -6.22 -13.25
CA LYS A 3 3.16 -6.57 -12.62
C LYS A 3 2.03 -6.62 -13.63
N ALA A 4 2.07 -5.74 -14.65
CA ALA A 4 1.09 -5.77 -15.73
C ALA A 4 1.14 -7.09 -16.49
N ASP A 5 2.32 -7.66 -16.72
CA ASP A 5 2.48 -8.95 -17.37
C ASP A 5 1.92 -10.08 -16.50
N GLU A 6 2.16 -10.02 -15.20
CA GLU A 6 1.62 -11.00 -14.24
C GLU A 6 0.08 -10.96 -14.21
N VAL A 7 -0.49 -9.76 -14.20
CA VAL A 7 -1.94 -9.57 -14.23
C VAL A 7 -2.53 -10.12 -15.53
N ARG A 8 -1.85 -9.85 -16.65
CA ARG A 8 -2.30 -10.35 -17.96
C ARG A 8 -2.32 -11.87 -18.02
N LYS A 9 -1.28 -12.52 -17.49
CA LYS A 9 -1.22 -13.98 -17.42
C LYS A 9 -2.34 -14.54 -16.56
N ALA A 10 -2.58 -13.92 -15.41
CA ALA A 10 -3.65 -14.36 -14.51
C ALA A 10 -5.01 -14.17 -15.16
N MET A 11 -5.19 -13.09 -15.92
CA MET A 11 -6.44 -12.83 -16.67
C MET A 11 -6.70 -13.93 -17.71
N VAL A 12 -5.67 -14.33 -18.45
CA VAL A 12 -5.79 -15.44 -19.42
C VAL A 12 -6.15 -16.74 -18.72
N ALA A 13 -5.51 -17.01 -17.58
CA ALA A 13 -5.82 -18.20 -16.79
C ALA A 13 -7.27 -18.18 -16.28
N ALA A 14 -7.76 -17.03 -15.86
CA ALA A 14 -9.15 -16.87 -15.41
C ALA A 14 -10.13 -17.10 -16.56
N MET A 15 -9.79 -16.63 -17.75
CA MET A 15 -10.60 -16.86 -18.96
C MET A 15 -10.67 -18.35 -19.28
N LYS A 16 -9.56 -19.06 -19.19
CA LYS A 16 -9.51 -20.51 -19.42
C LYS A 16 -10.32 -21.29 -18.38
N ALA A 17 -10.30 -20.82 -17.15
CA ALA A 17 -11.05 -21.41 -16.04
C ALA A 17 -12.53 -21.00 -16.06
N LYS A 18 -12.91 -20.09 -16.95
CA LYS A 18 -14.27 -19.53 -17.04
C LYS A 18 -14.69 -18.80 -15.77
N ASP A 19 -13.72 -18.24 -15.08
CA ASP A 19 -13.95 -17.43 -13.88
C ASP A 19 -14.11 -15.95 -14.29
N LYS A 20 -15.32 -15.59 -14.61
CA LYS A 20 -15.65 -14.26 -15.13
C LYS A 20 -15.37 -13.17 -14.10
N GLU A 21 -15.70 -13.39 -12.84
CA GLU A 21 -15.51 -12.39 -11.78
C GLU A 21 -14.03 -12.08 -11.59
N ARG A 22 -13.20 -13.10 -11.55
CA ARG A 22 -11.76 -12.95 -11.44
C ARG A 22 -11.18 -12.24 -12.67
N LYS A 23 -11.61 -12.63 -13.84
CA LYS A 23 -11.21 -11.99 -15.10
C LYS A 23 -11.55 -10.52 -15.11
N ASP A 24 -12.77 -10.14 -14.71
CA ASP A 24 -13.22 -8.76 -14.69
C ASP A 24 -12.40 -7.92 -13.71
N SER A 25 -12.12 -8.45 -12.52
CA SER A 25 -11.28 -7.76 -11.53
C SER A 25 -9.86 -7.54 -12.06
N LEU A 26 -9.27 -8.56 -12.67
CA LEU A 26 -7.94 -8.48 -13.26
C LEU A 26 -7.90 -7.49 -14.43
N SER A 27 -8.96 -7.47 -15.23
CA SER A 27 -9.08 -6.52 -16.34
C SER A 27 -9.08 -5.07 -15.84
N MET A 28 -9.80 -4.81 -14.75
CA MET A 28 -9.84 -3.48 -14.15
C MET A 28 -8.47 -3.07 -13.62
N LEU A 29 -7.78 -3.99 -12.96
CA LEU A 29 -6.44 -3.72 -12.43
C LEU A 29 -5.45 -3.45 -13.57
N LEU A 30 -5.51 -4.25 -14.62
CA LEU A 30 -4.66 -4.06 -15.79
C LEU A 30 -4.90 -2.69 -16.45
N SER A 31 -6.17 -2.29 -16.56
CA SER A 31 -6.53 -0.97 -17.09
C SER A 31 -5.95 0.16 -16.25
N ALA A 32 -6.02 0.03 -14.92
CA ALA A 32 -5.46 1.03 -14.01
C ALA A 32 -3.95 1.15 -14.19
N LEU A 33 -3.25 0.02 -14.32
CA LEU A 33 -1.81 0.01 -14.56
C LEU A 33 -1.45 0.65 -15.90
N LYS A 34 -2.19 0.31 -16.95
CA LYS A 34 -1.98 0.89 -18.28
C LYS A 34 -2.22 2.39 -18.29
N ASN A 35 -3.30 2.84 -17.66
CA ASN A 35 -3.63 4.26 -17.60
C ASN A 35 -2.54 5.05 -16.89
N LYS A 36 -1.99 4.52 -15.82
CA LYS A 36 -0.90 5.16 -15.09
C LYS A 36 0.35 5.26 -15.96
N ALA A 37 0.66 4.20 -16.70
CA ALA A 37 1.80 4.19 -17.61
C ALA A 37 1.63 5.22 -18.74
N ILE A 38 0.41 5.32 -19.27
CA ILE A 38 0.09 6.30 -20.32
C ILE A 38 0.25 7.74 -19.79
N ASP A 39 -0.25 8.01 -18.60
CA ASP A 39 -0.12 9.32 -17.96
C ASP A 39 1.34 9.69 -17.73
N LYS A 40 2.14 8.72 -17.34
CA LYS A 40 3.57 8.91 -17.13
C LYS A 40 4.35 8.98 -18.44
N ARG A 41 3.81 8.43 -19.51
CA ARG A 41 4.44 8.29 -20.84
C ARG A 41 5.68 7.40 -20.86
N GLU A 42 5.78 6.49 -19.91
CA GLU A 42 6.85 5.49 -19.84
C GLU A 42 6.38 4.33 -19.00
N ASP A 43 7.17 3.25 -19.00
CA ASP A 43 6.85 2.08 -18.22
C ASP A 43 6.89 2.41 -16.73
N LEU A 44 6.01 1.77 -15.96
CA LEU A 44 5.97 1.95 -14.53
C LEU A 44 7.11 1.22 -13.85
N THR A 45 7.66 1.83 -12.80
CA THR A 45 8.59 1.14 -11.92
C THR A 45 7.80 0.20 -11.01
N GLU A 46 8.49 -0.74 -10.38
CA GLU A 46 7.85 -1.67 -9.45
C GLU A 46 7.12 -0.91 -8.33
N ALA A 47 7.72 0.14 -7.79
CA ALA A 47 7.11 0.97 -6.76
C ALA A 47 5.81 1.61 -7.26
N GLU A 48 5.81 2.11 -8.48
CA GLU A 48 4.63 2.73 -9.08
C GLU A 48 3.52 1.71 -9.33
N GLU A 49 3.88 0.52 -9.77
CA GLU A 49 2.92 -0.57 -9.96
C GLU A 49 2.28 -0.95 -8.62
N ASN A 50 3.08 -1.05 -7.58
CA ASN A 50 2.59 -1.34 -6.22
C ASN A 50 1.65 -0.25 -5.73
N GLU A 51 1.95 1.02 -5.99
CA GLU A 51 1.07 2.13 -5.64
C GLU A 51 -0.30 2.01 -6.31
N VAL A 52 -0.33 1.65 -7.59
CA VAL A 52 -1.58 1.48 -8.34
C VAL A 52 -2.42 0.38 -7.71
N VAL A 53 -1.81 -0.77 -7.41
CA VAL A 53 -2.52 -1.89 -6.79
C VAL A 53 -3.09 -1.49 -5.43
N LEU A 54 -2.30 -0.85 -4.60
CA LEU A 54 -2.72 -0.42 -3.26
C LEU A 54 -3.83 0.62 -3.34
N LYS A 55 -3.77 1.52 -4.30
CA LYS A 55 -4.80 2.54 -4.52
C LYS A 55 -6.13 1.88 -4.93
N GLU A 56 -6.08 0.89 -5.82
CA GLU A 56 -7.28 0.17 -6.23
C GLU A 56 -7.90 -0.59 -5.07
N ILE A 57 -7.08 -1.21 -4.22
CA ILE A 57 -7.56 -1.89 -3.01
C ILE A 57 -8.24 -0.88 -2.08
N LYS A 58 -7.61 0.25 -1.85
CA LYS A 58 -8.15 1.29 -0.98
C LYS A 58 -9.49 1.81 -1.48
N GLN A 59 -9.58 2.12 -2.77
CA GLN A 59 -10.81 2.61 -3.39
C GLN A 59 -11.93 1.57 -3.29
N THR A 60 -11.61 0.31 -3.49
CA THR A 60 -12.59 -0.77 -3.40
C THR A 60 -13.07 -0.95 -1.96
N LYS A 61 -12.17 -0.84 -0.99
CA LYS A 61 -12.54 -0.88 0.44
C LYS A 61 -13.44 0.28 0.82
N GLU A 62 -13.17 1.47 0.32
CA GLU A 62 -14.00 2.64 0.55
C GLU A 62 -15.40 2.43 -0.02
N THR A 63 -15.49 1.88 -1.23
CA THR A 63 -16.77 1.54 -1.85
C THR A 63 -17.52 0.53 -0.99
N LEU A 64 -16.82 -0.47 -0.48
CA LEU A 64 -17.41 -1.49 0.38
C LEU A 64 -17.98 -0.89 1.67
N GLU A 65 -17.26 0.01 2.30
CA GLU A 65 -17.69 0.69 3.52
C GLU A 65 -18.91 1.57 3.27
N MET A 66 -19.02 2.17 2.10
CA MET A 66 -20.15 3.03 1.73
C MET A 66 -21.36 2.25 1.25
N THR A 67 -21.21 0.95 1.00
CA THR A 67 -22.29 0.11 0.49
C THR A 67 -23.23 -0.28 1.63
N PRO A 68 -24.56 -0.09 1.45
CA PRO A 68 -25.53 -0.53 2.46
C PRO A 68 -25.46 -2.03 2.73
N ALA A 69 -25.72 -2.43 3.96
CA ALA A 69 -25.61 -3.82 4.39
C ALA A 69 -26.57 -4.76 3.65
N ASP A 70 -27.68 -4.23 3.10
CA ASP A 70 -28.65 -5.02 2.34
C ASP A 70 -28.22 -5.28 0.89
N ARG A 71 -27.19 -4.58 0.42
CA ARG A 71 -26.65 -4.79 -0.93
C ARG A 71 -25.54 -5.83 -0.89
N THR A 72 -25.92 -7.07 -0.55
CA THR A 72 -24.97 -8.18 -0.42
C THR A 72 -24.28 -8.54 -1.72
N ASP A 73 -24.94 -8.31 -2.86
CA ASP A 73 -24.35 -8.53 -4.18
C ASP A 73 -23.11 -7.65 -4.41
N ILE A 74 -23.19 -6.37 -4.07
CA ILE A 74 -22.08 -5.43 -4.22
C ILE A 74 -20.98 -5.73 -3.19
N ILE A 75 -21.39 -6.05 -1.96
CA ILE A 75 -20.44 -6.42 -0.89
C ILE A 75 -19.61 -7.62 -1.30
N GLU A 76 -20.25 -8.66 -1.82
CA GLU A 76 -19.58 -9.86 -2.29
C GLU A 76 -18.62 -9.56 -3.44
N GLU A 77 -19.08 -8.80 -4.42
CA GLU A 77 -18.27 -8.40 -5.58
C GLU A 77 -17.03 -7.62 -5.15
N CYS A 78 -17.20 -6.63 -4.28
CA CYS A 78 -16.07 -5.83 -3.77
C CYS A 78 -15.10 -6.68 -2.98
N SER A 79 -15.59 -7.58 -2.13
CA SER A 79 -14.75 -8.47 -1.34
C SER A 79 -13.91 -9.39 -2.23
N LYS A 80 -14.50 -9.95 -3.28
CA LYS A 80 -13.78 -10.79 -4.24
C LYS A 80 -12.73 -9.99 -5.00
N ARG A 81 -13.09 -8.77 -5.39
CA ARG A 81 -12.17 -7.88 -6.09
C ARG A 81 -10.96 -7.54 -5.24
N ILE A 82 -11.17 -7.21 -3.97
CA ILE A 82 -10.09 -6.94 -3.04
C ILE A 82 -9.17 -8.15 -2.90
N ALA A 83 -9.73 -9.34 -2.76
CA ALA A 83 -8.95 -10.57 -2.66
C ALA A 83 -8.07 -10.79 -3.89
N VAL A 84 -8.59 -10.52 -5.08
CA VAL A 84 -7.84 -10.64 -6.33
C VAL A 84 -6.70 -9.63 -6.36
N TYR A 85 -6.98 -8.38 -6.01
CA TYR A 85 -5.97 -7.32 -6.01
C TYR A 85 -4.86 -7.59 -4.99
N GLU A 86 -5.19 -8.16 -3.85
CA GLU A 86 -4.21 -8.49 -2.81
C GLU A 86 -3.19 -9.52 -3.28
N GLU A 87 -3.55 -10.36 -4.23
CA GLU A 87 -2.59 -11.32 -4.81
C GLU A 87 -1.44 -10.61 -5.52
N PHE A 88 -1.67 -9.40 -6.01
CA PHE A 88 -0.67 -8.60 -6.71
C PHE A 88 -0.11 -7.46 -5.86
N ALA A 89 -0.65 -7.27 -4.68
CA ALA A 89 -0.17 -6.25 -3.76
C ALA A 89 1.21 -6.64 -3.22
N PRO A 90 2.08 -5.65 -2.97
CA PRO A 90 3.35 -5.95 -2.34
C PRO A 90 3.10 -6.42 -0.92
N LYS A 91 4.04 -7.20 -0.39
CA LYS A 91 3.97 -7.58 1.01
C LYS A 91 4.11 -6.31 1.83
N MET A 92 3.05 -5.93 2.54
CA MET A 92 3.09 -4.74 3.38
C MET A 92 3.98 -5.00 4.59
N LEU A 93 4.73 -3.99 4.97
CA LEU A 93 5.58 -4.06 6.15
C LEU A 93 4.71 -4.05 7.41
N ASN A 94 5.04 -4.92 8.36
CA ASN A 94 4.40 -4.90 9.67
C ASN A 94 5.14 -3.90 10.57
N GLU A 95 4.69 -3.72 11.81
CA GLU A 95 5.29 -2.78 12.74
C GLU A 95 6.78 -3.04 12.96
N ASP A 96 7.17 -4.31 13.12
CA ASP A 96 8.57 -4.68 13.35
C ASP A 96 9.45 -4.35 12.16
N GLU A 97 8.96 -4.63 10.97
CA GLU A 97 9.68 -4.33 9.73
C GLU A 97 9.83 -2.83 9.52
N ILE A 98 8.78 -2.07 9.78
CA ILE A 98 8.81 -0.60 9.71
C ILE A 98 9.81 -0.06 10.72
N LYS A 99 9.81 -0.59 11.92
CA LYS A 99 10.74 -0.21 12.97
C LYS A 99 12.20 -0.43 12.53
N THR A 100 12.47 -1.57 11.90
CA THR A 100 13.79 -1.88 11.37
C THR A 100 14.23 -0.87 10.30
N VAL A 101 13.31 -0.50 9.40
CA VAL A 101 13.58 0.50 8.37
C VAL A 101 13.88 1.87 9.01
N ILE A 102 13.09 2.25 10.01
CA ILE A 102 13.29 3.50 10.75
C ILE A 102 14.65 3.50 11.45
N ASP A 103 15.02 2.39 12.08
CA ASP A 103 16.34 2.26 12.73
C ASP A 103 17.47 2.48 11.73
N GLY A 104 17.32 1.93 10.51
CA GLY A 104 18.28 2.14 9.44
C GLY A 104 18.39 3.61 9.04
N VAL A 105 17.25 4.30 8.96
CA VAL A 105 17.20 5.73 8.65
C VAL A 105 17.87 6.55 9.75
N LEU A 106 17.61 6.21 11.01
CA LEU A 106 18.22 6.90 12.15
C LEU A 106 19.73 6.76 12.13
N LYS A 107 20.24 5.57 11.81
CA LYS A 107 21.68 5.34 11.67
C LYS A 107 22.28 6.15 10.52
N GLU A 108 21.55 6.19 9.40
CA GLU A 108 21.97 6.94 8.21
C GLU A 108 22.08 8.44 8.53
N LEU A 109 21.14 8.97 9.31
CA LEU A 109 21.11 10.37 9.71
C LEU A 109 21.92 10.65 10.98
N GLU A 110 22.53 9.61 11.57
CA GLU A 110 23.31 9.72 12.80
C GLU A 110 22.47 10.26 13.98
N ILE A 111 21.22 9.85 14.04
CA ILE A 111 20.30 10.25 15.11
C ILE A 111 20.18 9.07 16.10
N GLU A 112 20.58 9.29 17.35
CA GLU A 112 20.47 8.26 18.37
C GLU A 112 19.05 8.20 18.95
N THR A 113 18.51 9.37 19.28
CA THR A 113 17.18 9.47 19.85
C THR A 113 16.33 10.40 19.00
N PRO A 114 15.33 9.88 18.29
CA PRO A 114 14.48 10.74 17.45
C PRO A 114 13.62 11.66 18.31
N THR A 115 13.52 12.91 17.88
CA THR A 115 12.67 13.92 18.54
C THR A 115 11.68 14.48 17.53
N GLY A 116 10.73 15.27 18.01
CA GLY A 116 9.77 15.93 17.13
C GLY A 116 10.42 16.82 16.08
N LYS A 117 11.57 17.37 16.38
CA LYS A 117 12.34 18.19 15.42
C LYS A 117 12.95 17.36 14.31
N ASP A 118 13.29 16.14 14.62
CA ASP A 118 13.92 15.22 13.65
C ASP A 118 12.88 14.51 12.77
N LYS A 119 11.62 14.55 13.16
CA LYS A 119 10.55 13.86 12.45
C LYS A 119 10.53 14.22 10.96
N GLY A 120 10.63 15.49 10.61
CA GLY A 120 10.62 15.94 9.23
C GLY A 120 11.78 15.37 8.43
N ARG A 121 12.98 15.35 9.01
CA ARG A 121 14.16 14.79 8.37
C ARG A 121 14.05 13.30 8.19
N ILE A 122 13.57 12.61 9.22
CA ILE A 122 13.36 11.16 9.21
C ILE A 122 12.34 10.79 8.13
N MET A 123 11.21 11.48 8.11
CA MET A 123 10.15 11.20 7.13
C MET A 123 10.62 11.45 5.70
N LYS A 124 11.42 12.48 5.49
CA LYS A 124 11.96 12.81 4.18
C LYS A 124 12.82 11.68 3.59
N VAL A 125 13.59 11.02 4.42
CA VAL A 125 14.42 9.88 4.02
C VAL A 125 13.62 8.58 4.03
N LEU A 126 12.72 8.44 5.00
CA LEU A 126 11.94 7.21 5.21
C LEU A 126 10.86 6.99 4.15
N MET A 127 10.13 8.03 3.79
CA MET A 127 8.99 7.88 2.87
C MET A 127 9.35 7.22 1.54
N PRO A 128 10.45 7.60 0.86
CA PRO A 128 10.83 6.90 -0.38
C PRO A 128 11.13 5.41 -0.18
N LYS A 129 11.58 5.03 1.03
CA LYS A 129 11.92 3.63 1.32
C LYS A 129 10.69 2.77 1.56
N VAL A 130 9.62 3.37 2.11
CA VAL A 130 8.40 2.63 2.48
C VAL A 130 7.22 2.93 1.56
N LYS A 131 7.41 3.81 0.59
CA LYS A 131 6.35 4.19 -0.34
C LYS A 131 5.83 2.97 -1.09
N GLY A 132 4.52 2.78 -1.02
CA GLY A 132 3.87 1.65 -1.69
C GLY A 132 3.95 0.32 -0.94
N ILE A 133 4.74 0.21 0.13
CA ILE A 133 4.88 -1.04 0.89
C ILE A 133 4.56 -0.89 2.37
N ALA A 134 4.20 0.31 2.81
CA ALA A 134 3.78 0.54 4.19
C ALA A 134 2.67 1.56 4.22
N ASP A 135 1.74 1.39 5.17
CA ASP A 135 0.68 2.36 5.41
C ASP A 135 1.29 3.58 6.10
N GLY A 136 1.11 4.76 5.52
CA GLY A 136 1.64 6.00 6.10
C GLY A 136 1.18 6.24 7.53
N LYS A 137 -0.06 5.86 7.84
CA LYS A 137 -0.61 5.98 9.19
C LYS A 137 0.14 5.07 10.16
N LEU A 138 0.42 3.83 9.75
CA LEU A 138 1.17 2.88 10.57
C LEU A 138 2.61 3.34 10.76
N VAL A 139 3.23 3.88 9.71
CA VAL A 139 4.58 4.43 9.78
C VAL A 139 4.65 5.55 10.81
N ASN A 140 3.67 6.47 10.79
CA ASN A 140 3.60 7.55 11.76
C ASN A 140 3.43 7.03 13.20
N GLN A 141 2.61 6.01 13.39
CA GLN A 141 2.39 5.40 14.70
C GLN A 141 3.68 4.75 15.23
N VAL A 142 4.37 4.00 14.40
CA VAL A 142 5.61 3.34 14.78
C VAL A 142 6.70 4.37 15.10
N LEU A 143 6.83 5.40 14.27
CA LEU A 143 7.81 6.47 14.50
C LEU A 143 7.51 7.20 15.81
N ALA A 144 6.25 7.54 16.05
CA ALA A 144 5.85 8.20 17.30
C ALA A 144 6.15 7.33 18.53
N GLY A 145 5.99 6.01 18.41
CA GLY A 145 6.31 5.07 19.47
C GLY A 145 7.80 4.96 19.75
N MET A 146 8.63 5.28 18.78
CA MET A 146 10.09 5.27 18.93
C MET A 146 10.62 6.58 19.53
N MET A 147 9.81 7.62 19.54
CA MET A 147 10.18 8.91 20.16
C MET A 147 10.02 8.80 21.68
N PRO A 148 10.78 9.61 22.45
CA PRO A 148 10.68 9.56 23.90
C PRO A 148 9.27 9.91 24.39
N VAL A 149 8.52 8.90 24.80
CA VAL A 149 7.15 9.09 25.32
C VAL A 149 7.18 9.90 26.62
N SER A 150 8.21 9.68 27.41
CA SER A 150 8.40 10.42 28.66
C SER A 150 8.39 11.95 28.44
N TYR A 151 8.87 12.39 27.30
CA TYR A 151 8.87 13.79 26.95
C TYR A 151 7.44 14.35 26.91
N THR A 152 6.54 13.63 26.33
CA THR A 152 5.13 14.02 26.24
C THR A 152 4.45 13.95 27.62
N HIS A 153 4.75 12.90 28.37
CA HIS A 153 4.17 12.71 29.70
C HIS A 153 4.63 13.76 30.71
N LEU A 154 5.90 14.13 30.62
CA LEU A 154 6.42 15.19 31.49
C LEU A 154 5.68 16.49 31.33
N ARG A 155 5.22 16.77 30.13
CA ARG A 155 4.46 17.98 29.87
C ARG A 155 3.02 17.88 30.33
N ALA A 156 2.50 16.69 30.48
CA ALA A 156 1.16 16.47 30.96
C ALA A 156 1.04 16.70 32.48
N HIS A 157 2.15 16.70 33.16
CA HIS A 157 2.20 16.98 34.57
C HIS A 157 2.51 18.47 34.83
#